data_f7166e7dc653002df2997efd484018b7
#
_entry.id   f7166e7dc653002df2997efd484018b7
#
_cell.length_a   1.000
_cell.length_b   1.000
_cell.length_c   1.000
_cell.angle_alpha   90.00
_cell.angle_beta   90.00
_cell.angle_gamma   90.00
#
_symmetry.space_group_name_H-M   'P 1'
#
loop_
_entity.id
_entity.type
_entity.pdbx_description
1 polymer ?
#
loop_
_entity_poly.entity_id
_entity_poly.type
_entity_poly.pdbx_seq_one_letter_code
_entity_poly.pdbx_strand_id
1 'polypeptide(L)'
;MAYKQSITKSDTIRETAGYPTYPSGGVHGGIDTVHTDYKAYAPVAGTVVTAHIWEGSNTGVDSWGNYIVVSMGGDKYWLAAHFATQRWNVGDTIAKGDFIGTQGQSGNVTGTHTHWEYWVGGFGTRYRQDPSTILGIPNGVGTYAVEWDGGDTPTPPDPPGPPAPGGKLPIWLYFKLSRR
;
A
#
# COMPACT_ATOMS: atom_id res chain seq x y z
N MET A 1 -12.61 -22.30 -4.45
CA MET A 1 -13.28 -21.04 -4.87
C MET A 1 -12.25 -19.93 -4.71
N ALA A 2 -12.04 -19.09 -5.72
CA ALA A 2 -11.10 -17.98 -5.64
C ALA A 2 -11.79 -16.74 -5.04
N TYR A 3 -11.03 -15.93 -4.31
CA TYR A 3 -11.52 -14.68 -3.73
C TYR A 3 -11.39 -13.54 -4.73
N LYS A 4 -12.45 -12.74 -4.91
CA LYS A 4 -12.43 -11.56 -5.78
C LYS A 4 -11.77 -10.39 -5.07
N GLN A 5 -10.72 -9.85 -5.67
CA GLN A 5 -9.92 -8.77 -5.10
C GLN A 5 -9.29 -7.89 -6.18
N SER A 6 -8.79 -6.72 -5.80
CA SER A 6 -8.15 -5.76 -6.70
C SER A 6 -6.75 -5.34 -6.27
N ILE A 7 -6.14 -6.02 -5.29
CA ILE A 7 -4.85 -5.61 -4.73
C ILE A 7 -3.63 -6.23 -5.41
N THR A 8 -3.82 -7.28 -6.24
CA THR A 8 -2.78 -7.88 -7.09
C THR A 8 -3.38 -8.48 -8.35
N LYS A 9 -2.57 -8.58 -9.41
CA LYS A 9 -2.89 -9.35 -10.64
C LYS A 9 -2.30 -10.76 -10.63
N SER A 10 -1.70 -11.18 -9.52
CA SER A 10 -1.28 -12.57 -9.30
C SER A 10 -2.50 -13.48 -9.09
N ASP A 11 -2.37 -14.76 -9.44
CA ASP A 11 -3.41 -15.76 -9.23
C ASP A 11 -3.52 -16.21 -7.76
N THR A 12 -2.55 -15.83 -6.94
CA THR A 12 -2.50 -16.15 -5.52
C THR A 12 -1.99 -14.98 -4.69
N ILE A 13 -2.50 -14.89 -3.45
CA ILE A 13 -1.99 -14.01 -2.40
C ILE A 13 -1.55 -14.87 -1.23
N ARG A 14 -0.37 -14.60 -0.69
CA ARG A 14 0.07 -15.13 0.59
C ARG A 14 -0.11 -14.07 1.66
N GLU A 15 -0.98 -14.32 2.63
CA GLU A 15 -1.08 -13.54 3.86
C GLU A 15 -0.06 -14.08 4.87
N THR A 16 0.81 -13.20 5.36
CA THR A 16 1.89 -13.54 6.30
C THR A 16 1.60 -13.11 7.72
N ALA A 17 0.75 -12.11 7.91
CA ALA A 17 0.24 -11.69 9.20
C ALA A 17 -1.17 -11.08 9.06
N GLY A 18 -2.07 -11.44 9.96
CA GLY A 18 -3.45 -10.97 10.00
C GLY A 18 -3.68 -9.88 11.05
N TYR A 19 -4.89 -9.33 11.04
CA TYR A 19 -5.40 -8.39 12.04
C TYR A 19 -6.17 -9.15 13.14
N PRO A 20 -6.14 -8.78 14.41
CA PRO A 20 -5.41 -7.65 15.01
C PRO A 20 -4.06 -8.05 15.64
N THR A 21 -3.56 -9.25 15.37
CA THR A 21 -2.35 -9.76 16.03
C THR A 21 -1.42 -10.48 15.07
N TYR A 22 -0.11 -10.32 15.29
CA TYR A 22 0.90 -11.11 14.59
C TYR A 22 0.83 -12.61 14.97
N PRO A 23 1.23 -13.54 14.09
CA PRO A 23 1.35 -14.96 14.43
C PRO A 23 2.28 -15.24 15.61
N SER A 24 3.31 -14.39 15.80
CA SER A 24 4.26 -14.45 16.92
C SER A 24 3.74 -13.83 18.22
N GLY A 25 2.52 -13.28 18.21
CA GLY A 25 1.95 -12.47 19.29
C GLY A 25 2.25 -10.98 19.14
N GLY A 26 1.53 -10.16 19.89
CA GLY A 26 1.61 -8.70 19.79
C GLY A 26 0.58 -8.10 18.81
N VAL A 27 0.35 -6.80 18.94
CA VAL A 27 -0.64 -6.08 18.15
C VAL A 27 -0.15 -5.91 16.72
N HIS A 28 -1.00 -6.31 15.75
CA HIS A 28 -0.82 -6.04 14.33
C HIS A 28 -1.94 -5.12 13.83
N GLY A 29 -1.56 -3.97 13.28
CA GLY A 29 -2.52 -2.92 12.89
C GLY A 29 -3.30 -3.23 11.62
N GLY A 30 -2.96 -4.29 10.89
CA GLY A 30 -3.48 -4.57 9.57
C GLY A 30 -3.32 -6.01 9.10
N ILE A 31 -3.21 -6.18 7.79
CA ILE A 31 -2.94 -7.44 7.11
C ILE A 31 -1.68 -7.27 6.25
N ASP A 32 -0.76 -8.24 6.33
CA ASP A 32 0.45 -8.27 5.50
C ASP A 32 0.29 -9.28 4.36
N THR A 33 0.49 -8.83 3.13
CA THR A 33 0.36 -9.66 1.93
C THR A 33 1.63 -9.68 1.09
N VAL A 34 1.91 -10.85 0.52
CA VAL A 34 2.98 -11.06 -0.48
C VAL A 34 2.34 -11.52 -1.78
N HIS A 35 2.68 -10.87 -2.89
CA HIS A 35 2.24 -11.20 -4.24
C HIS A 35 3.45 -11.55 -5.12
N THR A 36 3.27 -12.47 -6.07
CA THR A 36 4.37 -12.95 -6.93
C THR A 36 4.78 -11.95 -7.99
N ASP A 37 3.89 -11.02 -8.38
CA ASP A 37 4.18 -9.92 -9.31
C ASP A 37 4.80 -8.70 -8.64
N TYR A 38 4.94 -8.73 -7.29
CA TYR A 38 5.45 -7.62 -6.46
C TYR A 38 4.73 -6.28 -6.64
N LYS A 39 3.58 -6.25 -7.30
CA LYS A 39 2.80 -5.03 -7.54
C LYS A 39 1.60 -4.96 -6.62
N ALA A 40 1.37 -3.79 -6.04
CA ALA A 40 0.20 -3.50 -5.23
C ALA A 40 -0.76 -2.56 -5.99
N TYR A 41 -2.05 -2.84 -5.88
CA TYR A 41 -3.10 -2.08 -6.53
C TYR A 41 -4.15 -1.65 -5.50
N ALA A 42 -4.88 -0.58 -5.81
CA ALA A 42 -5.85 0.01 -4.89
C ALA A 42 -7.04 -0.92 -4.61
N PRO A 43 -7.35 -1.22 -3.34
CA PRO A 43 -8.51 -2.04 -3.00
C PRO A 43 -9.84 -1.32 -3.26
N VAL A 44 -9.87 0.00 -3.04
CA VAL A 44 -11.05 0.85 -3.15
C VAL A 44 -10.62 2.23 -3.66
N ALA A 45 -11.49 2.87 -4.44
CA ALA A 45 -11.28 4.22 -4.93
C ALA A 45 -11.27 5.27 -3.79
N GLY A 46 -10.59 6.39 -4.03
CA GLY A 46 -10.57 7.49 -3.08
C GLY A 46 -9.60 8.60 -3.46
N THR A 47 -9.32 9.48 -2.51
CA THR A 47 -8.36 10.59 -2.66
C THR A 47 -7.19 10.40 -1.71
N VAL A 48 -5.98 10.54 -2.19
CA VAL A 48 -4.75 10.46 -1.39
C VAL A 48 -4.71 11.62 -0.40
N VAL A 49 -4.67 11.32 0.89
CA VAL A 49 -4.58 12.31 1.98
C VAL A 49 -3.22 12.32 2.66
N THR A 50 -2.44 11.26 2.47
CA THR A 50 -1.04 11.19 2.89
C THR A 50 -0.23 10.43 1.84
N ALA A 51 0.94 10.95 1.50
CA ALA A 51 1.93 10.29 0.67
C ALA A 51 3.29 10.52 1.32
N HIS A 52 3.86 9.47 1.90
CA HIS A 52 5.09 9.55 2.68
C HIS A 52 6.23 8.82 1.99
N ILE A 53 7.38 9.46 1.93
CA ILE A 53 8.64 8.87 1.48
C ILE A 53 9.52 8.66 2.71
N TRP A 54 9.95 7.43 2.90
CA TRP A 54 10.74 7.00 4.03
C TRP A 54 12.14 7.65 4.07
N GLU A 55 12.50 8.20 5.21
CA GLU A 55 13.75 8.92 5.44
C GLU A 55 14.76 8.09 6.26
N GLY A 56 14.49 6.81 6.49
CA GLY A 56 15.43 5.88 7.12
C GLY A 56 15.15 5.57 8.61
N SER A 57 14.13 6.16 9.22
CA SER A 57 13.71 5.83 10.60
C SER A 57 12.76 4.62 10.61
N ASN A 58 12.84 3.80 11.67
CA ASN A 58 11.95 2.65 11.87
C ASN A 58 11.00 2.85 13.06
N THR A 59 10.74 4.09 13.47
CA THR A 59 9.90 4.43 14.63
C THR A 59 8.76 5.38 14.25
N GLY A 60 7.70 5.38 15.05
CA GLY A 60 6.55 6.24 14.80
C GLY A 60 5.90 5.98 13.44
N VAL A 61 5.55 7.04 12.73
CA VAL A 61 4.95 6.96 11.38
C VAL A 61 5.93 6.45 10.33
N ASP A 62 7.24 6.63 10.53
CA ASP A 62 8.29 6.12 9.65
C ASP A 62 8.41 4.60 9.71
N SER A 63 7.84 3.94 10.74
CA SER A 63 7.78 2.47 10.80
C SER A 63 7.01 1.86 9.61
N TRP A 64 6.11 2.61 8.98
CA TRP A 64 5.42 2.19 7.75
C TRP A 64 6.27 2.36 6.47
N GLY A 65 7.44 3.01 6.56
CA GLY A 65 8.30 3.26 5.41
C GLY A 65 7.65 4.15 4.35
N ASN A 66 7.78 3.80 3.09
CA ASN A 66 7.02 4.46 2.01
C ASN A 66 5.56 4.00 2.07
N TYR A 67 4.64 4.92 2.27
CA TYR A 67 3.22 4.58 2.37
C TYR A 67 2.31 5.67 1.80
N ILE A 68 1.08 5.29 1.52
CA ILE A 68 -0.02 6.21 1.20
C ILE A 68 -1.20 5.94 2.13
N VAL A 69 -1.95 7.01 2.43
CA VAL A 69 -3.29 6.91 3.04
C VAL A 69 -4.28 7.53 2.08
N VAL A 70 -5.38 6.83 1.85
CA VAL A 70 -6.44 7.23 0.92
C VAL A 70 -7.75 7.36 1.67
N SER A 71 -8.40 8.51 1.50
CA SER A 71 -9.76 8.76 2.00
C SER A 71 -10.79 8.19 1.04
N MET A 72 -11.68 7.36 1.54
CA MET A 72 -12.85 6.83 0.83
C MET A 72 -14.09 7.72 1.00
N GLY A 73 -13.96 8.84 1.76
CA GLY A 73 -15.09 9.63 2.23
C GLY A 73 -15.77 9.05 3.47
N GLY A 74 -16.62 9.83 4.16
CA GLY A 74 -17.38 9.39 5.33
C GLY A 74 -16.52 8.86 6.48
N ASP A 75 -15.41 9.53 6.76
CA ASP A 75 -14.44 9.15 7.82
C ASP A 75 -13.89 7.71 7.68
N LYS A 76 -13.75 7.23 6.44
CA LYS A 76 -13.15 5.94 6.12
C LYS A 76 -11.87 6.13 5.34
N TYR A 77 -10.84 5.36 5.71
CA TYR A 77 -9.51 5.46 5.11
C TYR A 77 -8.89 4.07 4.98
N TRP A 78 -8.06 3.90 3.95
CA TRP A 78 -7.14 2.77 3.90
C TRP A 78 -5.70 3.26 3.77
N LEU A 79 -4.77 2.45 4.28
CA LEU A 79 -3.33 2.67 4.21
C LEU A 79 -2.69 1.46 3.52
N ALA A 80 -1.72 1.73 2.65
CA ALA A 80 -0.82 0.71 2.11
C ALA A 80 0.63 1.17 2.31
N ALA A 81 1.49 0.27 2.80
CA ALA A 81 2.81 0.61 3.33
C ALA A 81 3.92 -0.36 2.90
N HIS A 82 5.16 0.00 3.28
CA HIS A 82 6.42 -0.72 3.03
C HIS A 82 6.83 -0.78 1.56
N PHE A 83 6.34 0.15 0.73
CA PHE A 83 6.65 0.16 -0.69
C PHE A 83 8.15 0.35 -0.97
N ALA A 84 8.67 -0.35 -1.98
CA ALA A 84 9.94 -0.02 -2.58
C ALA A 84 9.83 1.28 -3.40
N THR A 85 8.70 1.42 -4.13
CA THR A 85 8.37 2.63 -4.90
C THR A 85 6.90 2.95 -4.77
N GLN A 86 6.57 4.23 -4.65
CA GLN A 86 5.22 4.78 -4.79
C GLN A 86 5.32 6.12 -5.54
N ARG A 87 4.25 6.56 -6.22
CA ARG A 87 4.26 7.73 -7.10
C ARG A 87 3.17 8.75 -6.82
N TRP A 88 2.26 8.43 -5.93
CA TRP A 88 1.10 9.22 -5.64
C TRP A 88 1.44 10.44 -4.79
N ASN A 89 0.69 11.53 -4.97
CA ASN A 89 0.82 12.75 -4.20
C ASN A 89 -0.49 13.04 -3.47
N VAL A 90 -0.41 13.80 -2.39
CA VAL A 90 -1.61 14.28 -1.69
C VAL A 90 -2.50 15.07 -2.66
N GLY A 91 -3.79 14.73 -2.68
CA GLY A 91 -4.80 15.30 -3.57
C GLY A 91 -5.07 14.48 -4.84
N ASP A 92 -4.22 13.50 -5.17
CA ASP A 92 -4.48 12.63 -6.33
C ASP A 92 -5.70 11.74 -6.07
N THR A 93 -6.48 11.49 -7.13
CA THR A 93 -7.62 10.55 -7.09
C THR A 93 -7.17 9.19 -7.59
N ILE A 94 -7.50 8.15 -6.84
CA ILE A 94 -7.19 6.75 -7.12
C ILE A 94 -8.49 6.02 -7.44
N ALA A 95 -8.54 5.27 -8.53
CA ALA A 95 -9.60 4.30 -8.81
C ALA A 95 -9.29 2.93 -8.20
N LYS A 96 -10.32 2.12 -7.94
CA LYS A 96 -10.14 0.71 -7.58
C LYS A 96 -9.33 0.01 -8.68
N GLY A 97 -8.30 -0.73 -8.31
CA GLY A 97 -7.42 -1.44 -9.25
C GLY A 97 -6.32 -0.58 -9.87
N ASP A 98 -6.19 0.70 -9.52
CA ASP A 98 -5.02 1.48 -9.93
C ASP A 98 -3.74 0.96 -9.26
N PHE A 99 -2.64 0.94 -10.01
CA PHE A 99 -1.32 0.59 -9.47
C PHE A 99 -0.89 1.64 -8.44
N ILE A 100 -0.58 1.19 -7.22
CA ILE A 100 -0.22 2.09 -6.12
C ILE A 100 1.25 2.04 -5.71
N GLY A 101 1.95 0.97 -6.02
CA GLY A 101 3.37 0.83 -5.71
C GLY A 101 3.87 -0.59 -5.86
N THR A 102 5.18 -0.76 -5.72
CA THR A 102 5.81 -2.08 -5.65
C THR A 102 6.05 -2.47 -4.20
N GLN A 103 5.79 -3.74 -3.87
CA GLN A 103 6.12 -4.29 -2.56
C GLN A 103 7.59 -4.08 -2.22
N GLY A 104 7.88 -3.77 -0.99
CA GLY A 104 9.22 -3.43 -0.57
C GLY A 104 9.55 -3.80 0.86
N GLN A 105 10.61 -3.19 1.36
CA GLN A 105 11.14 -3.38 2.71
C GLN A 105 11.48 -2.05 3.38
N SER A 106 10.80 -0.96 3.01
CA SER A 106 10.98 0.31 3.68
C SER A 106 10.29 0.33 5.04
N GLY A 107 10.88 0.99 6.03
CA GLY A 107 10.35 1.03 7.40
C GLY A 107 10.74 -0.17 8.25
N ASN A 108 9.94 -0.47 9.27
CA ASN A 108 10.21 -1.52 10.25
C ASN A 108 9.64 -2.87 9.78
N VAL A 109 10.40 -3.62 8.98
CA VAL A 109 9.98 -4.88 8.35
C VAL A 109 11.05 -5.93 8.42
N THR A 110 10.65 -7.21 8.35
CA THR A 110 11.55 -8.37 8.31
C THR A 110 11.66 -9.00 6.92
N GLY A 111 10.85 -8.54 5.95
CA GLY A 111 10.84 -9.09 4.58
C GLY A 111 9.93 -8.28 3.67
N THR A 112 10.01 -8.56 2.36
CA THR A 112 9.22 -7.89 1.33
C THR A 112 7.75 -8.24 1.44
N HIS A 113 6.89 -7.24 1.64
CA HIS A 113 5.43 -7.38 1.68
C HIS A 113 4.75 -6.02 1.46
N THR A 114 3.42 -6.01 1.39
CA THR A 114 2.60 -4.81 1.55
C THR A 114 1.78 -4.95 2.82
N HIS A 115 1.87 -3.96 3.71
CA HIS A 115 1.03 -3.84 4.90
C HIS A 115 -0.20 -3.00 4.58
N TRP A 116 -1.39 -3.48 4.98
CA TRP A 116 -2.67 -2.85 4.73
C TRP A 116 -3.39 -2.54 6.03
N GLU A 117 -3.86 -1.30 6.19
CA GLU A 117 -4.77 -0.93 7.28
C GLU A 117 -6.09 -0.38 6.75
N TYR A 118 -7.14 -0.51 7.55
CA TYR A 118 -8.44 0.09 7.32
C TYR A 118 -8.89 0.84 8.57
N TRP A 119 -9.35 2.07 8.41
CA TRP A 119 -9.78 2.94 9.51
C TRP A 119 -11.22 3.43 9.27
N VAL A 120 -12.06 3.40 10.33
CA VAL A 120 -13.47 3.84 10.28
C VAL A 120 -13.79 4.71 11.49
N GLY A 121 -14.39 5.89 11.23
CA GLY A 121 -14.77 6.86 12.25
C GLY A 121 -13.71 7.92 12.53
N GLY A 122 -12.62 7.95 11.73
CA GLY A 122 -11.59 8.97 11.81
C GLY A 122 -10.25 8.55 11.26
N PHE A 123 -9.31 9.48 11.26
CA PHE A 123 -7.95 9.29 10.75
C PHE A 123 -7.02 8.76 11.86
N GLY A 124 -6.29 7.69 11.55
CA GLY A 124 -5.21 7.17 12.38
C GLY A 124 -5.50 5.85 13.09
N THR A 125 -4.47 5.35 13.76
CA THR A 125 -4.36 3.97 14.27
C THR A 125 -5.40 3.56 15.30
N ARG A 126 -5.98 4.51 16.05
CA ARG A 126 -7.05 4.23 17.02
C ARG A 126 -8.38 3.83 16.38
N TYR A 127 -8.52 4.06 15.06
CA TYR A 127 -9.73 3.78 14.30
C TYR A 127 -9.60 2.52 13.44
N ARG A 128 -8.58 1.71 13.68
CA ARG A 128 -8.31 0.47 12.94
C ARG A 128 -9.48 -0.49 12.99
N GLN A 129 -9.76 -1.08 11.84
CA GLN A 129 -10.72 -2.15 11.62
C GLN A 129 -10.04 -3.25 10.82
N ASP A 130 -10.68 -4.43 10.73
CA ASP A 130 -10.21 -5.53 9.90
C ASP A 130 -10.17 -5.14 8.41
N PRO A 131 -8.98 -5.11 7.76
CA PRO A 131 -8.87 -4.73 6.36
C PRO A 131 -9.44 -5.77 5.39
N SER A 132 -9.66 -7.02 5.79
CA SER A 132 -10.14 -8.10 4.92
C SER A 132 -11.38 -7.72 4.12
N THR A 133 -12.25 -6.91 4.73
CA THR A 133 -13.52 -6.44 4.13
C THR A 133 -13.31 -5.58 2.89
N ILE A 134 -12.23 -4.78 2.84
CA ILE A 134 -11.90 -3.93 1.70
C ILE A 134 -10.89 -4.60 0.75
N LEU A 135 -10.11 -5.56 1.24
CA LEU A 135 -9.11 -6.28 0.44
C LEU A 135 -9.73 -7.42 -0.38
N GLY A 136 -10.89 -7.93 0.01
CA GLY A 136 -11.56 -9.05 -0.66
C GLY A 136 -10.88 -10.40 -0.44
N ILE A 137 -10.10 -10.54 0.64
CA ILE A 137 -9.43 -11.78 1.07
C ILE A 137 -9.81 -12.09 2.52
N PRO A 138 -9.68 -13.34 2.99
CA PRO A 138 -9.85 -13.66 4.41
C PRO A 138 -8.86 -12.91 5.29
N ASN A 139 -9.13 -12.83 6.58
CA ASN A 139 -8.18 -12.42 7.61
C ASN A 139 -7.61 -13.69 8.29
N GLY A 140 -6.50 -14.18 7.81
CA GLY A 140 -5.84 -15.38 8.35
C GLY A 140 -4.62 -15.79 7.56
N VAL A 141 -3.55 -16.14 8.26
CA VAL A 141 -2.29 -16.57 7.63
C VAL A 141 -2.51 -17.76 6.71
N GLY A 142 -2.10 -17.61 5.45
CA GLY A 142 -2.30 -18.65 4.44
C GLY A 142 -2.01 -18.19 3.02
N THR A 143 -2.22 -19.09 2.08
CA THR A 143 -2.17 -18.77 0.64
C THR A 143 -3.55 -18.98 0.05
N TYR A 144 -4.05 -17.94 -0.60
CA TYR A 144 -5.40 -17.90 -1.16
C TYR A 144 -5.34 -17.78 -2.69
N ALA A 145 -6.13 -18.61 -3.37
CA ALA A 145 -6.41 -18.39 -4.79
C ALA A 145 -7.30 -17.16 -4.94
N VAL A 146 -6.94 -16.28 -5.86
CA VAL A 146 -7.64 -15.01 -6.06
C VAL A 146 -7.96 -14.76 -7.53
N GLU A 147 -8.99 -13.95 -7.77
CA GLU A 147 -9.39 -13.46 -9.08
C GLU A 147 -9.36 -11.92 -9.09
N TRP A 148 -8.84 -11.36 -10.18
CA TRP A 148 -8.79 -9.92 -10.36
C TRP A 148 -10.19 -9.32 -10.53
N ASP A 149 -10.50 -8.27 -9.75
CA ASP A 149 -11.77 -7.53 -9.75
C ASP A 149 -11.54 -5.99 -9.80
N GLY A 150 -10.37 -5.57 -10.23
CA GLY A 150 -9.97 -4.14 -10.25
C GLY A 150 -10.29 -3.40 -11.54
N GLY A 151 -10.94 -4.05 -12.53
CA GLY A 151 -11.15 -3.47 -13.87
C GLY A 151 -9.86 -3.49 -14.71
N ASP A 152 -9.97 -3.03 -15.96
CA ASP A 152 -8.86 -3.00 -16.94
C ASP A 152 -8.19 -1.61 -17.00
N THR A 153 -7.99 -0.94 -15.86
CA THR A 153 -7.21 0.30 -15.87
C THR A 153 -5.78 -0.02 -16.34
N PRO A 154 -5.29 0.65 -17.40
CA PRO A 154 -3.92 0.46 -17.85
C PRO A 154 -2.99 0.74 -16.68
N THR A 155 -2.10 -0.20 -16.35
CA THR A 155 -1.03 0.08 -15.39
C THR A 155 -0.21 1.23 -15.94
N PRO A 156 -0.19 2.41 -15.30
CA PRO A 156 0.66 3.47 -15.77
C PRO A 156 2.11 2.98 -15.78
N PRO A 157 2.97 3.49 -16.67
CA PRO A 157 4.37 3.08 -16.71
C PRO A 157 5.01 3.28 -15.33
N ASP A 158 5.84 2.33 -14.93
CA ASP A 158 6.60 2.44 -13.69
C ASP A 158 7.25 3.82 -13.62
N PRO A 159 7.23 4.51 -12.47
CA PRO A 159 7.98 5.74 -12.33
C PRO A 159 9.44 5.46 -12.71
N PRO A 160 10.12 6.39 -13.40
CA PRO A 160 11.54 6.22 -13.67
C PRO A 160 12.23 5.90 -12.34
N GLY A 161 12.97 4.80 -12.31
CA GLY A 161 13.74 4.41 -11.15
C GLY A 161 14.58 5.58 -10.61
N PRO A 162 15.02 5.54 -9.35
CA PRO A 162 15.90 6.57 -8.82
C PRO A 162 17.06 6.76 -9.80
N PRO A 163 17.48 8.01 -10.07
CA PRO A 163 18.61 8.25 -10.96
C PRO A 163 19.81 7.45 -10.49
N ALA A 164 20.50 6.80 -11.42
CA ALA A 164 21.73 6.08 -11.11
C ALA A 164 22.68 7.01 -10.32
N PRO A 165 23.47 6.49 -9.36
CA PRO A 165 24.41 7.30 -8.61
C PRO A 165 25.25 8.16 -9.57
N GLY A 166 25.17 9.49 -9.46
CA GLY A 166 25.83 10.45 -10.37
C GLY A 166 24.99 10.92 -11.57
N GLY A 167 23.77 10.43 -11.76
CA GLY A 167 22.86 10.91 -12.81
C GLY A 167 22.28 12.29 -12.48
N LYS A 168 22.18 13.16 -13.50
CA LYS A 168 21.49 14.46 -13.36
C LYS A 168 20.01 14.22 -13.10
N LEU A 169 19.45 14.91 -12.10
CA LEU A 169 18.02 14.86 -11.80
C LEU A 169 17.20 15.23 -13.05
N PRO A 170 16.10 14.53 -13.35
CA PRO A 170 15.21 14.90 -14.45
C PRO A 170 14.68 16.33 -14.26
N ILE A 171 14.57 17.07 -15.36
CA ILE A 171 14.18 18.50 -15.36
C ILE A 171 12.87 18.78 -14.60
N TRP A 172 11.90 17.83 -14.63
CA TRP A 172 10.63 17.98 -13.91
C TRP A 172 10.80 17.95 -12.38
N LEU A 173 11.86 17.34 -11.85
CA LEU A 173 12.16 17.34 -10.41
C LEU A 173 12.71 18.70 -9.96
N TYR A 174 13.42 19.43 -10.85
CA TYR A 174 13.88 20.81 -10.60
C TYR A 174 12.71 21.78 -10.42
N PHE A 175 11.64 21.65 -11.21
CA PHE A 175 10.45 22.50 -11.08
C PHE A 175 9.66 22.26 -9.80
N LYS A 176 9.77 21.09 -9.19
CA LYS A 176 9.10 20.76 -7.92
C LYS A 176 9.84 21.32 -6.70
N LEU A 177 11.17 21.45 -6.77
CA LEU A 177 12.02 21.98 -5.69
C LEU A 177 12.07 23.52 -5.69
N SER A 178 11.75 24.18 -6.81
CA SER A 178 11.79 25.67 -6.96
C SER A 178 10.48 26.37 -6.59
N ARG A 179 9.47 25.66 -6.12
CA ARG A 179 8.18 26.23 -5.67
C ARG A 179 7.97 26.10 -4.16
N ARG A 180 9.02 26.25 -3.37
CA ARG A 180 8.93 26.49 -1.92
C ARG A 180 9.34 27.91 -1.60
#